data_eb8c751b795c073a66a92d6e3cd1921c
#
_entry.id   eb8c751b795c073a66a92d6e3cd1921c
#
_cell.length_a   1.000
_cell.length_b   1.000
_cell.length_c   1.000
_cell.angle_alpha   90.00
_cell.angle_beta   90.00
_cell.angle_gamma   90.00
#
_symmetry.space_group_name_H-M   'P 1'
#
loop_
_entity.id
_entity.type
_entity.pdbx_description
1 polymer ?
#
loop_
_entity_poly.entity_id
_entity_poly.type
_entity_poly.pdbx_seq_one_letter_code
_entity_poly.pdbx_strand_id
1 'polypeptide(L)'
;MPSVAVSSDVSIAYESFGDPGDPPVLLVMGFGAQMLAWHEDFCRALADRGRYVIRYDNRDCGLSTKFDEHPVDMGRFIAAVSSGDFPAALAMVPYRLRDMADDGLGLLTALGIERAHVVGASMGGMIAQTMALSFPERVLTLTSMMSSTGESAYGQSSPEAQAVLFAPKPADRAGYVAAAGKELAWASQRYGDAAALRELAAASYDRAYYPAGIGRQLGAMVLSGSRADALRELRVPTLVIHGLDDTLIDPSGGRRTAELVPGAELLLVPDMGHDRPRELWPDLIDAVVSHTA
;
A
#
# COMPACT_ATOMS: atom_id res chain seq x y z
N MET A 1 1.58 2.63 -21.16
CA MET A 1 0.92 2.97 -19.89
C MET A 1 1.06 4.47 -19.67
N PRO A 2 0.01 5.19 -19.33
CA PRO A 2 0.09 6.63 -19.11
C PRO A 2 0.93 6.95 -17.87
N SER A 3 1.60 8.09 -17.91
CA SER A 3 2.33 8.68 -16.79
C SER A 3 2.06 10.18 -16.77
N VAL A 4 1.98 10.77 -15.60
CA VAL A 4 1.71 12.20 -15.43
C VAL A 4 2.64 12.80 -14.38
N ALA A 5 3.13 14.01 -14.65
CA ALA A 5 3.88 14.77 -13.67
C ALA A 5 2.96 15.22 -12.52
N VAL A 6 3.32 14.88 -11.30
CA VAL A 6 2.59 15.25 -10.08
C VAL A 6 3.31 16.36 -9.29
N SER A 7 4.58 16.57 -9.59
CA SER A 7 5.41 17.69 -9.14
C SER A 7 6.48 17.99 -10.20
N SER A 8 7.38 18.94 -9.91
CA SER A 8 8.53 19.25 -10.79
C SER A 8 9.43 18.03 -11.06
N ASP A 9 9.55 17.13 -10.08
CA ASP A 9 10.56 16.07 -10.05
C ASP A 9 9.96 14.66 -10.01
N VAL A 10 8.63 14.55 -9.92
CA VAL A 10 7.95 13.25 -9.80
C VAL A 10 6.89 13.07 -10.87
N SER A 11 7.01 11.98 -11.60
CA SER A 11 6.00 11.45 -12.53
C SER A 11 5.47 10.11 -12.01
N ILE A 12 4.17 9.94 -12.05
CA ILE A 12 3.46 8.74 -11.56
C ILE A 12 2.83 8.00 -12.74
N ALA A 13 3.17 6.72 -12.87
CA ALA A 13 2.54 5.81 -13.81
C ALA A 13 1.23 5.27 -13.21
N TYR A 14 0.17 5.27 -14.00
CA TYR A 14 -1.16 4.87 -13.54
C TYR A 14 -1.96 4.14 -14.61
N GLU A 15 -3.05 3.54 -14.22
CA GLU A 15 -4.13 3.01 -15.07
C GLU A 15 -5.48 3.35 -14.47
N SER A 16 -6.50 3.44 -15.31
CA SER A 16 -7.87 3.67 -14.87
C SER A 16 -8.86 2.74 -15.55
N PHE A 17 -9.97 2.48 -14.85
CA PHE A 17 -11.05 1.57 -15.26
C PHE A 17 -12.39 2.23 -14.94
N GLY A 18 -13.40 1.99 -15.77
CA GLY A 18 -14.73 2.56 -15.62
C GLY A 18 -14.91 3.90 -16.31
N ASP A 19 -16.04 4.54 -16.07
CA ASP A 19 -16.39 5.84 -16.64
C ASP A 19 -15.79 6.97 -15.79
N PRO A 20 -15.07 7.94 -16.37
CA PRO A 20 -14.57 9.11 -15.62
C PRO A 20 -15.67 9.96 -14.95
N GLY A 21 -16.93 9.78 -15.32
CA GLY A 21 -18.09 10.43 -14.69
C GLY A 21 -18.54 9.75 -13.39
N ASP A 22 -18.08 8.53 -13.12
CA ASP A 22 -18.41 7.81 -11.90
C ASP A 22 -17.59 8.30 -10.69
N PRO A 23 -18.03 8.03 -9.45
CA PRO A 23 -17.26 8.34 -8.25
C PRO A 23 -15.85 7.77 -8.29
N PRO A 24 -14.79 8.61 -8.12
CA PRO A 24 -13.41 8.17 -8.27
C PRO A 24 -12.92 7.42 -7.03
N VAL A 25 -12.27 6.27 -7.28
CA VAL A 25 -11.60 5.44 -6.27
C VAL A 25 -10.13 5.32 -6.59
N LEU A 26 -9.28 5.85 -5.72
CA LEU A 26 -7.82 5.74 -5.81
C LEU A 26 -7.33 4.52 -5.04
N LEU A 27 -6.69 3.59 -5.72
CA LEU A 27 -6.10 2.37 -5.15
C LEU A 27 -4.60 2.56 -4.89
N VAL A 28 -4.19 2.57 -3.63
CA VAL A 28 -2.81 2.77 -3.18
C VAL A 28 -2.19 1.44 -2.79
N MET A 29 -1.12 1.05 -3.50
CA MET A 29 -0.48 -0.25 -3.28
C MET A 29 0.58 -0.19 -2.17
N GLY A 30 0.93 -1.37 -1.64
CA GLY A 30 1.86 -1.56 -0.54
C GLY A 30 3.34 -1.54 -0.93
N PHE A 31 4.16 -1.89 0.04
CA PHE A 31 5.62 -1.85 0.03
C PHE A 31 6.22 -2.72 -1.07
N GLY A 32 7.06 -2.12 -1.90
CA GLY A 32 7.80 -2.80 -2.97
C GLY A 32 6.95 -3.40 -4.09
N ALA A 33 5.63 -3.27 -4.02
CA ALA A 33 4.71 -3.86 -5.00
C ALA A 33 4.25 -2.83 -6.03
N GLN A 34 4.23 -3.26 -7.30
CA GLN A 34 3.69 -2.46 -8.40
C GLN A 34 2.16 -2.45 -8.37
N MET A 35 1.55 -1.50 -9.06
CA MET A 35 0.09 -1.39 -9.18
C MET A 35 -0.58 -2.66 -9.71
N LEU A 36 0.16 -3.56 -10.37
CA LEU A 36 -0.33 -4.86 -10.84
C LEU A 36 -0.84 -5.74 -9.69
N ALA A 37 -0.39 -5.53 -8.47
CA ALA A 37 -0.90 -6.24 -7.30
C ALA A 37 -2.37 -5.87 -6.97
N TRP A 38 -2.89 -4.74 -7.43
CA TRP A 38 -4.30 -4.52 -7.62
C TRP A 38 -4.70 -5.17 -8.95
N HIS A 39 -5.12 -6.44 -8.90
CA HIS A 39 -5.40 -7.23 -10.11
C HIS A 39 -6.39 -6.50 -11.03
N GLU A 40 -6.18 -6.60 -12.34
CA GLU A 40 -7.02 -5.91 -13.32
C GLU A 40 -8.49 -6.30 -13.18
N ASP A 41 -8.80 -7.59 -13.00
CA ASP A 41 -10.18 -8.06 -12.83
C ASP A 41 -10.82 -7.50 -11.55
N PHE A 42 -10.04 -7.30 -10.46
CA PHE A 42 -10.54 -6.64 -9.26
C PHE A 42 -10.90 -5.16 -9.53
N CYS A 43 -10.04 -4.47 -10.26
CA CYS A 43 -10.29 -3.08 -10.66
C CYS A 43 -11.51 -2.98 -11.59
N ARG A 44 -11.64 -3.90 -12.55
CA ARG A 44 -12.82 -3.96 -13.44
C ARG A 44 -14.10 -4.28 -12.67
N ALA A 45 -14.04 -5.20 -11.72
CA ALA A 45 -15.21 -5.53 -10.91
C ALA A 45 -15.70 -4.35 -10.04
N LEU A 46 -14.80 -3.50 -9.55
CA LEU A 46 -15.17 -2.23 -8.91
C LEU A 46 -15.78 -1.24 -9.93
N ALA A 47 -15.19 -1.16 -11.13
CA ALA A 47 -15.69 -0.31 -12.19
C ALA A 47 -17.09 -0.72 -12.66
N ASP A 48 -17.36 -2.01 -12.79
CA ASP A 48 -18.67 -2.57 -13.15
C ASP A 48 -19.75 -2.27 -12.09
N ARG A 49 -19.31 -1.85 -10.88
CA ARG A 49 -20.17 -1.38 -9.78
C ARG A 49 -20.31 0.15 -9.77
N GLY A 50 -19.99 0.83 -10.88
CA GLY A 50 -20.12 2.27 -11.04
C GLY A 50 -19.07 3.06 -10.27
N ARG A 51 -17.81 2.68 -10.37
CA ARG A 51 -16.67 3.41 -9.80
C ARG A 51 -15.64 3.72 -10.88
N TYR A 52 -15.12 4.95 -10.89
CA TYR A 52 -13.94 5.29 -11.68
C TYR A 52 -12.70 4.91 -10.89
N VAL A 53 -12.11 3.76 -11.19
CA VAL A 53 -11.02 3.16 -10.44
C VAL A 53 -9.68 3.58 -11.02
N ILE A 54 -8.78 4.08 -10.17
CA ILE A 54 -7.44 4.50 -10.54
C ILE A 54 -6.44 3.72 -9.68
N ARG A 55 -5.53 2.96 -10.32
CA ARG A 55 -4.37 2.34 -9.66
C ARG A 55 -3.08 2.94 -10.17
N TYR A 56 -2.06 3.02 -9.34
CA TYR A 56 -0.79 3.62 -9.72
C TYR A 56 0.41 2.96 -9.04
N ASP A 57 1.58 3.14 -9.64
CA ASP A 57 2.85 2.77 -9.02
C ASP A 57 3.30 3.90 -8.07
N ASN A 58 3.57 3.56 -6.82
CA ASN A 58 4.22 4.49 -5.90
C ASN A 58 5.60 4.93 -6.45
N ARG A 59 6.13 6.10 -5.99
CA ARG A 59 7.51 6.47 -6.25
C ARG A 59 8.47 5.34 -5.87
N ASP A 60 9.57 5.18 -6.59
CA ASP A 60 10.52 4.09 -6.43
C ASP A 60 9.98 2.68 -6.73
N CYS A 61 8.87 2.59 -7.44
CA CYS A 61 8.27 1.32 -7.82
C CYS A 61 7.78 1.39 -9.28
N GLY A 62 7.70 0.23 -9.93
CA GLY A 62 7.12 0.09 -11.28
C GLY A 62 7.69 1.09 -12.29
N LEU A 63 6.83 1.84 -12.95
CA LEU A 63 7.20 2.83 -13.98
C LEU A 63 7.17 4.28 -13.47
N SER A 64 6.90 4.52 -12.20
CA SER A 64 6.98 5.84 -11.57
C SER A 64 8.43 6.26 -11.33
N THR A 65 8.65 7.53 -11.04
CA THR A 65 9.98 8.13 -10.80
C THR A 65 10.80 7.34 -9.80
N LYS A 66 12.10 7.21 -10.10
CA LYS A 66 13.13 6.57 -9.28
C LYS A 66 14.04 7.63 -8.67
N PHE A 67 14.44 7.41 -7.42
CA PHE A 67 15.34 8.30 -6.67
C PHE A 67 16.76 7.71 -6.62
N ASP A 68 17.33 7.37 -7.79
CA ASP A 68 18.63 6.70 -7.91
C ASP A 68 19.79 7.49 -7.30
N GLU A 69 19.67 8.83 -7.29
CA GLU A 69 20.67 9.74 -6.73
C GLU A 69 20.78 9.66 -5.19
N HIS A 70 19.82 8.96 -4.55
CA HIS A 70 19.75 8.79 -3.09
C HIS A 70 19.84 7.31 -2.70
N PRO A 71 21.03 6.67 -2.84
CA PRO A 71 21.19 5.29 -2.37
C PRO A 71 21.09 5.23 -0.85
N VAL A 72 20.35 4.25 -0.32
CA VAL A 72 20.23 4.03 1.12
C VAL A 72 21.10 2.85 1.54
N ASP A 73 22.09 3.12 2.39
CA ASP A 73 22.82 2.08 3.10
C ASP A 73 21.95 1.57 4.26
N MET A 74 21.28 0.44 4.04
CA MET A 74 20.35 -0.13 5.02
C MET A 74 21.02 -0.53 6.33
N GLY A 75 22.30 -0.93 6.30
CA GLY A 75 23.03 -1.26 7.52
C GLY A 75 23.23 -0.03 8.40
N ARG A 76 23.69 1.08 7.80
CA ARG A 76 23.85 2.36 8.50
C ARG A 76 22.50 2.94 8.93
N PHE A 77 21.47 2.81 8.10
CA PHE A 77 20.12 3.27 8.42
C PHE A 77 19.58 2.55 9.66
N ILE A 78 19.62 1.22 9.67
CA ILE A 78 19.16 0.42 10.83
C ILE A 78 19.97 0.75 12.08
N ALA A 79 21.29 0.90 11.98
CA ALA A 79 22.13 1.29 13.11
C ALA A 79 21.73 2.66 13.68
N ALA A 80 21.49 3.66 12.82
CA ALA A 80 21.05 5.00 13.24
C ALA A 80 19.67 4.96 13.94
N VAL A 81 18.70 4.24 13.37
CA VAL A 81 17.38 4.08 14.00
C VAL A 81 17.49 3.37 15.35
N SER A 82 18.26 2.28 15.42
CA SER A 82 18.41 1.49 16.64
C SER A 82 19.14 2.24 17.78
N SER A 83 20.06 3.15 17.43
CA SER A 83 20.75 4.00 18.40
C SER A 83 19.96 5.27 18.80
N GLY A 84 18.81 5.51 18.14
CA GLY A 84 18.03 6.75 18.32
C GLY A 84 18.61 7.98 17.63
N ASP A 85 19.58 7.81 16.74
CA ASP A 85 20.12 8.91 15.91
C ASP A 85 19.20 9.19 14.72
N PHE A 86 18.00 9.69 15.05
CA PHE A 86 17.01 10.04 14.05
C PHE A 86 17.48 11.13 13.05
N PRO A 87 18.26 12.16 13.44
CA PRO A 87 18.81 13.10 12.48
C PRO A 87 19.66 12.42 11.38
N ALA A 88 20.53 11.48 11.76
CA ALA A 88 21.33 10.73 10.79
C ALA A 88 20.43 9.83 9.91
N ALA A 89 19.47 9.12 10.49
CA ALA A 89 18.52 8.31 9.73
C ALA A 89 17.69 9.16 8.74
N LEU A 90 17.22 10.33 9.17
CA LEU A 90 16.46 11.27 8.35
C LEU A 90 17.24 11.76 7.13
N ALA A 91 18.54 11.99 7.28
CA ALA A 91 19.42 12.44 6.18
C ALA A 91 19.64 11.36 5.10
N MET A 92 19.38 10.08 5.40
CA MET A 92 19.62 8.98 4.46
C MET A 92 18.43 8.69 3.54
N VAL A 93 17.23 9.18 3.87
CA VAL A 93 16.00 8.82 3.14
C VAL A 93 15.36 10.07 2.54
N PRO A 94 15.20 10.13 1.20
CA PRO A 94 14.83 11.36 0.50
C PRO A 94 13.37 11.77 0.67
N TYR A 95 12.49 10.88 1.14
CA TYR A 95 11.06 11.15 1.26
C TYR A 95 10.43 10.39 2.45
N ARG A 96 9.18 10.68 2.75
CA ARG A 96 8.34 10.09 3.81
C ARG A 96 7.00 9.63 3.22
N LEU A 97 6.16 8.99 4.05
CA LEU A 97 4.78 8.65 3.65
C LEU A 97 3.97 9.89 3.26
N ARG A 98 4.31 11.06 3.80
CA ARG A 98 3.66 12.33 3.43
C ARG A 98 3.93 12.68 1.96
N ASP A 99 5.17 12.55 1.50
CA ASP A 99 5.53 12.81 0.11
C ASP A 99 4.84 11.82 -0.85
N MET A 100 4.66 10.55 -0.40
CA MET A 100 3.91 9.55 -1.17
C MET A 100 2.40 9.84 -1.19
N ALA A 101 1.87 10.42 -0.12
CA ALA A 101 0.49 10.92 -0.09
C ALA A 101 0.31 12.12 -1.04
N ASP A 102 1.26 13.04 -1.06
CA ASP A 102 1.27 14.18 -1.99
C ASP A 102 1.30 13.72 -3.45
N ASP A 103 2.02 12.61 -3.78
CA ASP A 103 2.01 12.01 -5.13
C ASP A 103 0.62 11.53 -5.55
N GLY A 104 -0.06 10.79 -4.68
CA GLY A 104 -1.40 10.30 -4.97
C GLY A 104 -2.41 11.44 -5.19
N LEU A 105 -2.31 12.50 -4.38
CA LEU A 105 -3.13 13.71 -4.54
C LEU A 105 -2.75 14.50 -5.78
N GLY A 106 -1.45 14.57 -6.11
CA GLY A 106 -0.95 15.16 -7.34
C GLY A 106 -1.48 14.45 -8.58
N LEU A 107 -1.54 13.09 -8.53
CA LEU A 107 -2.15 12.29 -9.59
C LEU A 107 -3.63 12.65 -9.77
N LEU A 108 -4.41 12.70 -8.69
CA LEU A 108 -5.83 13.12 -8.75
C LEU A 108 -5.96 14.51 -9.36
N THR A 109 -5.13 15.46 -8.94
CA THR A 109 -5.14 16.84 -9.46
C THR A 109 -4.81 16.88 -10.95
N ALA A 110 -3.81 16.12 -11.41
CA ALA A 110 -3.45 16.04 -12.83
C ALA A 110 -4.54 15.40 -13.70
N LEU A 111 -5.39 14.56 -13.09
CA LEU A 111 -6.56 13.96 -13.74
C LEU A 111 -7.83 14.85 -13.64
N GLY A 112 -7.74 16.04 -13.03
CA GLY A 112 -8.88 16.93 -12.83
C GLY A 112 -9.86 16.47 -11.74
N ILE A 113 -9.42 15.57 -10.84
CA ILE A 113 -10.23 15.01 -9.76
C ILE A 113 -9.97 15.80 -8.47
N GLU A 114 -10.97 16.48 -7.99
CA GLU A 114 -10.87 17.29 -6.78
C GLU A 114 -10.87 16.44 -5.52
N ARG A 115 -11.74 15.42 -5.44
CA ARG A 115 -11.90 14.53 -4.29
C ARG A 115 -12.05 13.08 -4.76
N ALA A 116 -11.55 12.13 -3.98
CA ALA A 116 -11.71 10.71 -4.28
C ALA A 116 -11.93 9.87 -3.01
N HIS A 117 -12.52 8.70 -3.17
CA HIS A 117 -12.44 7.63 -2.21
C HIS A 117 -11.04 7.02 -2.29
N VAL A 118 -10.38 6.78 -1.15
CA VAL A 118 -9.01 6.27 -1.12
C VAL A 118 -8.98 4.91 -0.46
N VAL A 119 -8.51 3.90 -1.19
CA VAL A 119 -8.37 2.52 -0.72
C VAL A 119 -6.88 2.17 -0.71
N GLY A 120 -6.31 1.95 0.45
CA GLY A 120 -4.89 1.63 0.58
C GLY A 120 -4.66 0.26 1.22
N ALA A 121 -3.75 -0.54 0.64
CA ALA A 121 -3.37 -1.84 1.18
C ALA A 121 -1.95 -1.80 1.76
N SER A 122 -1.76 -2.34 2.98
CA SER A 122 -0.46 -2.46 3.65
C SER A 122 0.20 -1.07 3.83
N MET A 123 1.42 -0.83 3.34
CA MET A 123 2.01 0.52 3.27
C MET A 123 1.07 1.51 2.56
N GLY A 124 0.33 1.06 1.55
CA GLY A 124 -0.68 1.89 0.88
C GLY A 124 -1.79 2.36 1.82
N GLY A 125 -2.16 1.54 2.81
CA GLY A 125 -3.07 1.95 3.88
C GLY A 125 -2.45 3.02 4.79
N MET A 126 -1.15 2.94 5.07
CA MET A 126 -0.44 3.99 5.82
C MET A 126 -0.39 5.31 5.02
N ILE A 127 -0.18 5.23 3.70
CA ILE A 127 -0.23 6.39 2.80
C ILE A 127 -1.64 6.97 2.77
N ALA A 128 -2.67 6.13 2.60
CA ALA A 128 -4.07 6.55 2.59
C ALA A 128 -4.51 7.21 3.90
N GLN A 129 -4.09 6.68 5.06
CA GLN A 129 -4.27 7.32 6.36
C GLN A 129 -3.58 8.70 6.38
N THR A 130 -2.37 8.80 5.85
CA THR A 130 -1.63 10.07 5.78
C THR A 130 -2.32 11.08 4.87
N MET A 131 -2.90 10.63 3.74
CA MET A 131 -3.73 11.48 2.86
C MET A 131 -4.94 12.03 3.62
N ALA A 132 -5.71 11.16 4.28
CA ALA A 132 -6.91 11.53 5.02
C ALA A 132 -6.62 12.47 6.20
N LEU A 133 -5.49 12.29 6.89
CA LEU A 133 -5.06 13.14 8.00
C LEU A 133 -4.56 14.52 7.54
N SER A 134 -3.86 14.56 6.42
CA SER A 134 -3.19 15.78 5.95
C SER A 134 -4.06 16.63 5.02
N PHE A 135 -5.03 16.01 4.34
CA PHE A 135 -5.88 16.63 3.33
C PHE A 135 -7.31 16.07 3.39
N PRO A 136 -7.97 16.16 4.55
CA PRO A 136 -9.30 15.57 4.75
C PRO A 136 -10.33 16.09 3.73
N GLU A 137 -10.17 17.30 3.23
CA GLU A 137 -11.02 17.89 2.20
C GLU A 137 -10.89 17.23 0.83
N ARG A 138 -9.80 16.49 0.59
CA ARG A 138 -9.53 15.79 -0.68
C ARG A 138 -9.97 14.32 -0.65
N VAL A 139 -10.26 13.77 0.53
CA VAL A 139 -10.62 12.35 0.73
C VAL A 139 -12.09 12.23 1.10
N LEU A 140 -12.87 11.58 0.23
CA LEU A 140 -14.30 11.32 0.46
C LEU A 140 -14.49 10.26 1.54
N THR A 141 -13.82 9.12 1.40
CA THR A 141 -13.76 8.05 2.39
C THR A 141 -12.38 7.42 2.40
N LEU A 142 -11.98 6.85 3.52
CA LEU A 142 -10.76 6.08 3.70
C LEU A 142 -11.10 4.59 3.86
N THR A 143 -10.51 3.72 3.03
CA THR A 143 -10.45 2.28 3.30
C THR A 143 -9.01 1.88 3.60
N SER A 144 -8.75 1.46 4.84
CA SER A 144 -7.43 0.99 5.30
C SER A 144 -7.43 -0.54 5.35
N MET A 145 -6.78 -1.19 4.37
CA MET A 145 -6.78 -2.64 4.22
C MET A 145 -5.44 -3.23 4.67
N MET A 146 -5.46 -4.29 5.51
CA MET A 146 -4.27 -5.03 5.98
C MET A 146 -3.10 -4.10 6.38
N SER A 147 -3.39 -3.06 7.16
CA SER A 147 -2.46 -1.99 7.50
C SER A 147 -2.39 -1.75 9.01
N SER A 148 -1.58 -0.79 9.43
CA SER A 148 -1.40 -0.44 10.85
C SER A 148 -1.30 1.06 11.06
N THR A 149 -1.37 1.48 12.32
CA THR A 149 -1.19 2.88 12.76
C THR A 149 0.27 3.33 12.77
N GLY A 150 1.21 2.38 12.67
CA GLY A 150 2.65 2.63 12.86
C GLY A 150 3.11 2.58 14.32
N GLU A 151 2.23 2.22 15.28
CA GLU A 151 2.62 1.93 16.66
C GLU A 151 3.37 0.58 16.70
N SER A 152 4.49 0.51 17.44
CA SER A 152 5.30 -0.70 17.53
C SER A 152 4.65 -1.85 18.31
N ALA A 153 3.58 -1.59 19.05
CA ALA A 153 2.87 -2.60 19.84
C ALA A 153 1.82 -3.38 19.03
N TYR A 154 1.45 -2.92 17.83
CA TYR A 154 0.36 -3.49 17.04
C TYR A 154 0.80 -3.81 15.61
N GLY A 155 0.20 -4.82 14.99
CA GLY A 155 0.51 -5.22 13.63
C GLY A 155 1.92 -5.83 13.50
N GLN A 156 2.37 -6.58 14.50
CA GLN A 156 3.69 -7.23 14.50
C GLN A 156 3.72 -8.37 13.48
N SER A 157 4.78 -8.42 12.70
CA SER A 157 5.00 -9.55 11.79
C SER A 157 5.48 -10.79 12.52
N SER A 158 5.07 -11.97 12.06
CA SER A 158 5.67 -13.22 12.52
C SER A 158 7.15 -13.28 12.11
N PRO A 159 8.00 -14.05 12.84
CA PRO A 159 9.40 -14.22 12.46
C PRO A 159 9.58 -14.80 11.05
N GLU A 160 8.69 -15.69 10.62
CA GLU A 160 8.69 -16.27 9.29
C GLU A 160 8.38 -15.23 8.21
N ALA A 161 7.32 -14.44 8.39
CA ALA A 161 6.96 -13.37 7.48
C ALA A 161 8.08 -12.32 7.36
N GLN A 162 8.70 -11.94 8.49
CA GLN A 162 9.86 -11.02 8.49
C GLN A 162 11.04 -11.59 7.69
N ALA A 163 11.37 -12.87 7.89
CA ALA A 163 12.47 -13.52 7.18
C ALA A 163 12.25 -13.52 5.66
N VAL A 164 11.02 -13.71 5.20
CA VAL A 164 10.66 -13.67 3.78
C VAL A 164 10.67 -12.21 3.25
N LEU A 165 10.08 -11.27 3.99
CA LEU A 165 10.00 -9.86 3.59
C LEU A 165 11.37 -9.24 3.36
N PHE A 166 12.31 -9.49 4.29
CA PHE A 166 13.66 -8.92 4.26
C PHE A 166 14.69 -9.80 3.57
N ALA A 167 14.27 -10.94 2.98
CA ALA A 167 15.17 -11.76 2.18
C ALA A 167 15.70 -10.96 0.97
N PRO A 168 17.00 -11.10 0.63
CA PRO A 168 17.56 -10.46 -0.56
C PRO A 168 16.75 -10.86 -1.80
N LYS A 169 16.38 -9.87 -2.60
CA LYS A 169 15.64 -10.12 -3.84
C LYS A 169 16.61 -10.62 -4.91
N PRO A 170 16.37 -11.80 -5.52
CA PRO A 170 17.21 -12.30 -6.61
C PRO A 170 17.24 -11.33 -7.78
N ALA A 171 18.42 -11.19 -8.38
CA ALA A 171 18.61 -10.23 -9.48
C ALA A 171 18.09 -10.77 -10.83
N ASP A 172 18.09 -12.09 -11.00
CA ASP A 172 17.60 -12.72 -12.21
C ASP A 172 16.11 -13.06 -12.12
N ARG A 173 15.45 -13.10 -13.29
CA ARG A 173 14.02 -13.34 -13.40
C ARG A 173 13.58 -14.67 -12.78
N ALA A 174 14.31 -15.75 -13.04
CA ALA A 174 13.92 -17.07 -12.59
C ALA A 174 13.98 -17.18 -11.06
N GLY A 175 15.04 -16.66 -10.46
CA GLY A 175 15.19 -16.57 -9.01
C GLY A 175 14.14 -15.69 -8.36
N TYR A 176 13.84 -14.53 -8.96
CA TYR A 176 12.80 -13.60 -8.47
C TYR A 176 11.42 -14.26 -8.46
N VAL A 177 11.03 -14.87 -9.57
CA VAL A 177 9.74 -15.58 -9.70
C VAL A 177 9.66 -16.77 -8.72
N ALA A 178 10.74 -17.55 -8.58
CA ALA A 178 10.76 -18.68 -7.65
C ALA A 178 10.61 -18.20 -6.19
N ALA A 179 11.25 -17.08 -5.83
CA ALA A 179 11.18 -16.51 -4.48
C ALA A 179 9.77 -16.03 -4.10
N ALA A 180 8.96 -15.59 -5.06
CA ALA A 180 7.60 -15.10 -4.80
C ALA A 180 6.69 -16.16 -4.14
N GLY A 181 6.91 -17.46 -4.41
CA GLY A 181 6.17 -18.52 -3.74
C GLY A 181 6.36 -18.58 -2.22
N LYS A 182 7.41 -17.94 -1.68
CA LYS A 182 7.63 -17.83 -0.23
C LYS A 182 6.66 -16.86 0.44
N GLU A 183 6.02 -16.00 -0.31
CA GLU A 183 5.01 -15.06 0.18
C GLU A 183 3.75 -15.77 0.69
N LEU A 184 3.61 -17.08 0.44
CA LEU A 184 2.62 -17.91 1.14
C LEU A 184 2.77 -17.86 2.67
N ALA A 185 3.92 -17.47 3.20
CA ALA A 185 4.14 -17.29 4.64
C ALA A 185 3.18 -16.31 5.30
N TRP A 186 2.59 -15.39 4.53
CA TRP A 186 1.60 -14.42 5.01
C TRP A 186 0.29 -14.41 4.23
N ALA A 187 0.18 -15.22 3.19
CA ALA A 187 -1.05 -15.33 2.41
C ALA A 187 -2.14 -16.11 3.16
N SER A 188 -3.34 -16.08 2.63
CA SER A 188 -4.44 -16.92 3.08
C SER A 188 -4.01 -18.37 3.25
N GLN A 189 -4.32 -18.95 4.41
CA GLN A 189 -4.02 -20.38 4.66
C GLN A 189 -4.89 -21.29 3.80
N ARG A 190 -6.09 -20.86 3.47
CA ARG A 190 -7.08 -21.63 2.70
C ARG A 190 -6.94 -21.42 1.19
N TYR A 191 -6.72 -20.20 0.76
CA TYR A 191 -6.77 -19.78 -0.65
C TYR A 191 -5.41 -19.35 -1.21
N GLY A 192 -4.33 -19.47 -0.44
CA GLY A 192 -2.99 -19.07 -0.88
C GLY A 192 -2.57 -19.80 -2.15
N ASP A 193 -2.21 -19.05 -3.20
CA ASP A 193 -1.88 -19.58 -4.52
C ASP A 193 -0.47 -19.18 -4.94
N ALA A 194 0.46 -20.13 -4.78
CA ALA A 194 1.86 -19.94 -5.19
C ALA A 194 2.02 -19.73 -6.72
N ALA A 195 1.09 -20.24 -7.54
CA ALA A 195 1.17 -20.04 -8.98
C ALA A 195 0.80 -18.59 -9.33
N ALA A 196 -0.30 -18.08 -8.77
CA ALA A 196 -0.70 -16.68 -8.93
C ALA A 196 0.37 -15.70 -8.42
N LEU A 197 1.02 -15.98 -7.28
CA LEU A 197 2.14 -15.18 -6.77
C LEU A 197 3.32 -15.14 -7.75
N ARG A 198 3.66 -16.28 -8.37
CA ARG A 198 4.73 -16.35 -9.37
C ARG A 198 4.35 -15.65 -10.69
N GLU A 199 3.11 -15.75 -11.13
CA GLU A 199 2.62 -15.02 -12.31
C GLU A 199 2.70 -13.50 -12.10
N LEU A 200 2.24 -13.01 -10.95
CA LEU A 200 2.36 -11.59 -10.60
C LEU A 200 3.83 -11.15 -10.53
N ALA A 201 4.70 -11.97 -9.93
CA ALA A 201 6.13 -11.68 -9.86
C ALA A 201 6.77 -11.65 -11.26
N ALA A 202 6.43 -12.59 -12.14
CA ALA A 202 6.91 -12.61 -13.52
C ALA A 202 6.48 -11.35 -14.28
N ALA A 203 5.20 -11.00 -14.22
CA ALA A 203 4.66 -9.79 -14.85
C ALA A 203 5.32 -8.52 -14.30
N SER A 204 5.53 -8.46 -12.98
CA SER A 204 6.17 -7.32 -12.33
C SER A 204 7.65 -7.19 -12.70
N TYR A 205 8.37 -8.31 -12.79
CA TYR A 205 9.77 -8.32 -13.22
C TYR A 205 9.91 -7.84 -14.66
N ASP A 206 9.12 -8.42 -15.56
CA ASP A 206 9.15 -8.10 -17.00
C ASP A 206 8.75 -6.64 -17.27
N ARG A 207 7.85 -6.10 -16.44
CA ARG A 207 7.39 -4.71 -16.57
C ARG A 207 8.43 -3.70 -16.05
N ALA A 208 8.95 -3.89 -14.85
CA ALA A 208 9.90 -2.96 -14.25
C ALA A 208 10.51 -3.54 -12.95
N TYR A 209 11.54 -4.36 -13.06
CA TYR A 209 12.29 -4.84 -11.90
C TYR A 209 13.17 -3.72 -11.34
N TYR A 210 12.85 -3.25 -10.11
CA TYR A 210 13.60 -2.16 -9.47
C TYR A 210 13.70 -2.35 -7.95
N PRO A 211 14.60 -3.23 -7.47
CA PRO A 211 14.74 -3.51 -6.03
C PRO A 211 15.39 -2.38 -5.23
N ALA A 212 16.10 -1.43 -5.88
CA ALA A 212 16.79 -0.34 -5.20
C ALA A 212 15.82 0.62 -4.46
N GLY A 213 14.56 0.72 -4.90
CA GLY A 213 13.53 1.53 -4.24
C GLY A 213 13.07 1.00 -2.89
N ILE A 214 13.23 -0.31 -2.64
CA ILE A 214 12.75 -0.98 -1.42
C ILE A 214 13.33 -0.33 -0.16
N GLY A 215 14.64 -0.05 -0.16
CA GLY A 215 15.30 0.58 0.99
C GLY A 215 14.75 1.97 1.32
N ARG A 216 14.46 2.78 0.29
CA ARG A 216 13.88 4.12 0.47
C ARG A 216 12.45 4.09 0.96
N GLN A 217 11.62 3.19 0.42
CA GLN A 217 10.25 3.00 0.88
C GLN A 217 10.21 2.48 2.33
N LEU A 218 11.09 1.54 2.71
CA LEU A 218 11.21 1.08 4.09
C LEU A 218 11.61 2.23 5.03
N GLY A 219 12.60 3.02 4.63
CA GLY A 219 13.01 4.22 5.37
C GLY A 219 11.86 5.22 5.52
N ALA A 220 11.07 5.44 4.48
CA ALA A 220 9.90 6.31 4.52
C ALA A 220 8.87 5.84 5.56
N MET A 221 8.55 4.53 5.60
CA MET A 221 7.65 3.96 6.59
C MET A 221 8.17 4.15 8.02
N VAL A 222 9.43 3.74 8.27
CA VAL A 222 10.04 3.78 9.61
C VAL A 222 10.11 5.22 10.14
N LEU A 223 10.55 6.15 9.30
CA LEU A 223 10.74 7.55 9.72
C LEU A 223 9.46 8.38 9.75
N SER A 224 8.36 7.88 9.21
CA SER A 224 7.05 8.53 9.34
C SER A 224 6.40 8.26 10.71
N GLY A 225 6.87 7.27 11.44
CA GLY A 225 6.43 6.97 12.79
C GLY A 225 4.95 6.60 12.93
N SER A 226 4.44 6.77 14.14
CA SER A 226 3.04 6.48 14.47
C SER A 226 2.11 7.62 14.06
N ARG A 227 0.94 7.24 13.53
CA ARG A 227 -0.19 8.13 13.23
C ARG A 227 -1.30 8.06 14.29
N ALA A 228 -1.08 7.30 15.37
CA ALA A 228 -2.12 6.95 16.34
C ALA A 228 -2.83 8.18 16.94
N ASP A 229 -2.08 9.19 17.35
CA ASP A 229 -2.67 10.38 17.98
C ASP A 229 -3.50 11.17 16.96
N ALA A 230 -2.99 11.34 15.74
CA ALA A 230 -3.71 12.05 14.68
C ALA A 230 -4.98 11.30 14.23
N LEU A 231 -4.96 9.95 14.21
CA LEU A 231 -6.11 9.13 13.85
C LEU A 231 -7.30 9.31 14.81
N ARG A 232 -7.06 9.68 16.08
CA ARG A 232 -8.14 10.00 17.04
C ARG A 232 -8.96 11.23 16.64
N GLU A 233 -8.37 12.11 15.86
CA GLU A 233 -8.99 13.36 15.39
C GLU A 233 -9.56 13.25 13.98
N LEU A 234 -9.36 12.11 13.29
CA LEU A 234 -9.83 11.90 11.92
C LEU A 234 -11.37 11.91 11.88
N ARG A 235 -11.93 12.63 10.90
CA ARG A 235 -13.38 12.75 10.67
C ARG A 235 -13.80 12.19 9.31
N VAL A 236 -12.86 11.79 8.47
CA VAL A 236 -13.16 11.14 7.19
C VAL A 236 -13.81 9.78 7.49
N PRO A 237 -14.96 9.45 6.89
CA PRO A 237 -15.58 8.13 7.04
C PRO A 237 -14.55 7.04 6.72
N THR A 238 -14.39 6.07 7.63
CA THR A 238 -13.30 5.10 7.54
C THR A 238 -13.80 3.67 7.66
N LEU A 239 -13.39 2.83 6.71
CA LEU A 239 -13.52 1.39 6.75
C LEU A 239 -12.14 0.76 6.94
N VAL A 240 -12.02 -0.12 7.91
CA VAL A 240 -10.82 -0.94 8.11
C VAL A 240 -11.13 -2.38 7.71
N ILE A 241 -10.35 -2.94 6.78
CA ILE A 241 -10.47 -4.34 6.36
C ILE A 241 -9.18 -5.07 6.76
N HIS A 242 -9.30 -6.20 7.44
CA HIS A 242 -8.12 -6.98 7.85
C HIS A 242 -8.40 -8.48 7.82
N GLY A 243 -7.45 -9.23 7.24
CA GLY A 243 -7.52 -10.68 7.20
C GLY A 243 -7.13 -11.29 8.55
N LEU A 244 -7.85 -12.34 8.98
CA LEU A 244 -7.56 -13.02 10.23
C LEU A 244 -6.30 -13.92 10.16
N ASP A 245 -5.89 -14.32 8.95
CA ASP A 245 -4.69 -15.13 8.71
C ASP A 245 -3.43 -14.29 8.46
N ASP A 246 -3.53 -12.94 8.51
CA ASP A 246 -2.42 -12.04 8.20
C ASP A 246 -1.31 -12.17 9.25
N THR A 247 -0.16 -12.70 8.84
CA THR A 247 1.04 -12.87 9.66
C THR A 247 2.11 -11.84 9.34
N LEU A 248 1.91 -10.99 8.31
CA LEU A 248 2.83 -9.91 7.97
C LEU A 248 2.51 -8.62 8.71
N ILE A 249 1.24 -8.25 8.76
CA ILE A 249 0.71 -7.24 9.67
C ILE A 249 -0.39 -7.91 10.47
N ASP A 250 -0.07 -8.33 11.70
CA ASP A 250 -1.04 -9.01 12.56
C ASP A 250 -2.36 -8.22 12.66
N PRO A 251 -3.53 -8.88 12.71
CA PRO A 251 -4.84 -8.22 12.75
C PRO A 251 -5.02 -7.18 13.85
N SER A 252 -4.17 -7.18 14.88
CA SER A 252 -4.16 -6.12 15.89
C SER A 252 -3.90 -4.73 15.29
N GLY A 253 -3.16 -4.64 14.18
CA GLY A 253 -2.92 -3.38 13.46
C GLY A 253 -4.20 -2.76 12.90
N GLY A 254 -5.05 -3.56 12.26
CA GLY A 254 -6.36 -3.12 11.79
C GLY A 254 -7.33 -2.82 12.92
N ARG A 255 -7.41 -3.70 13.93
CA ARG A 255 -8.22 -3.48 15.14
C ARG A 255 -7.85 -2.15 15.81
N ARG A 256 -6.55 -1.89 15.95
CA ARG A 256 -6.06 -0.65 16.53
C ARG A 256 -6.43 0.58 15.71
N THR A 257 -6.36 0.48 14.38
CA THR A 257 -6.79 1.57 13.50
C THR A 257 -8.28 1.88 13.71
N ALA A 258 -9.14 0.85 13.71
CA ALA A 258 -10.57 1.03 13.91
C ALA A 258 -10.92 1.54 15.32
N GLU A 259 -10.18 1.13 16.35
CA GLU A 259 -10.34 1.62 17.72
C GLU A 259 -10.05 3.13 17.84
N LEU A 260 -9.04 3.60 17.12
CA LEU A 260 -8.59 4.99 17.22
C LEU A 260 -9.45 5.96 16.42
N VAL A 261 -9.89 5.56 15.22
CA VAL A 261 -10.65 6.45 14.34
C VAL A 261 -12.11 6.52 14.77
N PRO A 262 -12.63 7.70 15.15
CA PRO A 262 -14.02 7.83 15.60
C PRO A 262 -15.01 7.41 14.51
N GLY A 263 -15.89 6.46 14.83
CA GLY A 263 -16.92 5.97 13.92
C GLY A 263 -16.41 5.06 12.80
N ALA A 264 -15.16 4.59 12.86
CA ALA A 264 -14.66 3.63 11.89
C ALA A 264 -15.40 2.30 11.94
N GLU A 265 -15.68 1.74 10.77
CA GLU A 265 -16.16 0.37 10.62
C GLU A 265 -14.98 -0.59 10.52
N LEU A 266 -15.12 -1.79 11.08
CA LEU A 266 -14.10 -2.85 11.05
C LEU A 266 -14.69 -4.13 10.43
N LEU A 267 -14.11 -4.53 9.31
CA LEU A 267 -14.38 -5.82 8.67
C LEU A 267 -13.16 -6.74 8.86
N LEU A 268 -13.34 -7.76 9.68
CA LEU A 268 -12.36 -8.84 9.82
C LEU A 268 -12.77 -10.00 8.92
N VAL A 269 -11.87 -10.37 8.00
CA VAL A 269 -12.16 -11.35 6.96
C VAL A 269 -11.53 -12.69 7.32
N PRO A 270 -12.34 -13.73 7.60
CA PRO A 270 -11.83 -15.09 7.77
C PRO A 270 -11.12 -15.58 6.48
N ASP A 271 -10.17 -16.48 6.64
CA ASP A 271 -9.43 -17.09 5.53
C ASP A 271 -8.68 -16.06 4.60
N MET A 272 -8.50 -14.83 5.03
CA MET A 272 -7.71 -13.81 4.35
C MET A 272 -6.40 -13.59 5.10
N GLY A 273 -5.28 -13.64 4.39
CA GLY A 273 -3.95 -13.28 4.89
C GLY A 273 -3.57 -11.83 4.52
N HIS A 274 -2.27 -11.61 4.27
CA HIS A 274 -1.76 -10.35 3.72
C HIS A 274 -1.87 -10.34 2.18
N ASP A 275 -2.93 -10.94 1.69
CA ASP A 275 -3.27 -11.08 0.28
C ASP A 275 -4.77 -10.81 0.05
N ARG A 276 -5.20 -10.87 -1.19
CA ARG A 276 -6.61 -10.72 -1.59
C ARG A 276 -6.94 -11.84 -2.54
N PRO A 277 -7.18 -13.06 -2.02
CA PRO A 277 -7.53 -14.20 -2.85
C PRO A 277 -8.84 -13.95 -3.61
N ARG A 278 -8.95 -14.48 -4.83
CA ARG A 278 -10.09 -14.24 -5.73
C ARG A 278 -11.42 -14.65 -5.13
N GLU A 279 -11.42 -15.69 -4.31
CA GLU A 279 -12.59 -16.22 -3.63
C GLU A 279 -13.23 -15.22 -2.67
N LEU A 280 -12.46 -14.28 -2.13
CA LEU A 280 -12.93 -13.25 -1.21
C LEU A 280 -13.23 -11.90 -1.91
N TRP A 281 -12.97 -11.77 -3.22
CA TRP A 281 -13.24 -10.52 -3.92
C TRP A 281 -14.69 -10.05 -3.87
N PRO A 282 -15.71 -10.91 -3.98
CA PRO A 282 -17.09 -10.45 -3.85
C PRO A 282 -17.34 -9.68 -2.56
N ASP A 283 -16.92 -10.22 -1.42
CA ASP A 283 -17.12 -9.59 -0.12
C ASP A 283 -16.31 -8.30 0.04
N LEU A 284 -15.05 -8.29 -0.45
CA LEU A 284 -14.17 -7.13 -0.41
C LEU A 284 -14.71 -5.99 -1.30
N ILE A 285 -15.18 -6.32 -2.51
CA ILE A 285 -15.76 -5.36 -3.45
C ILE A 285 -17.06 -4.81 -2.89
N ASP A 286 -17.93 -5.64 -2.36
CA ASP A 286 -19.19 -5.21 -1.75
C ASP A 286 -18.95 -4.26 -0.58
N ALA A 287 -17.97 -4.55 0.28
CA ALA A 287 -17.59 -3.68 1.38
C ALA A 287 -17.07 -2.32 0.89
N VAL A 288 -16.16 -2.31 -0.10
CA VAL A 288 -15.63 -1.07 -0.68
C VAL A 288 -16.74 -0.27 -1.37
N VAL A 289 -17.58 -0.91 -2.18
CA VAL A 289 -18.68 -0.26 -2.90
C VAL A 289 -19.70 0.35 -1.93
N SER A 290 -20.06 -0.39 -0.88
CA SER A 290 -20.98 0.11 0.17
C SER A 290 -20.40 1.33 0.89
N HIS A 291 -19.09 1.31 1.22
CA HIS A 291 -18.43 2.40 1.92
C HIS A 291 -18.19 3.63 1.04
N THR A 292 -18.16 3.47 -0.28
CA THR A 292 -17.97 4.53 -1.27
C THR A 292 -19.27 4.99 -1.94
N ALA A 293 -20.42 4.63 -1.39
CA ALA A 293 -21.73 4.97 -1.92
C ALA A 293 -22.12 6.45 -1.66
#